data_ded459d64c03725eb4e701c1222edaaa
#
_entry.id   ded459d64c03725eb4e701c1222edaaa
#
_cell.length_a   1.000
_cell.length_b   1.000
_cell.length_c   1.000
_cell.angle_alpha   90.00
_cell.angle_beta   90.00
_cell.angle_gamma   90.00
#
_symmetry.space_group_name_H-M   'P 1'
#
loop_
_entity.id
_entity.type
_entity.pdbx_description
1 polymer ?
#
loop_
_entity_poly.entity_id
_entity_poly.type
_entity_poly.pdbx_seq_one_letter_code
_entity_poly.pdbx_strand_id
1 'polypeptide(L)'
;DNINKIENALDVASIYSDNIIVEKFIKGRELTVGILDDKALEIVEIIPKSGFYDYKSKYTKGESEYICPAKLDKNLSAKIKENALRIHNALGCRHYSRVDFILCEETGNPYMLEVNTLPGMSKTSLLPKSAASKGINFKSLVKKIIKLAIDN
;
A
#
# COMPACT_ATOMS: atom_id res chain seq x y z
N ASP A 1 -3.41 0.25 -25.86
CA ASP A 1 -3.18 -0.91 -26.74
C ASP A 1 -2.51 -0.46 -28.05
N ASN A 2 -1.31 0.07 -27.94
CA ASN A 2 -0.54 0.48 -29.09
C ASN A 2 0.89 -0.03 -28.89
N ILE A 3 1.36 -0.93 -29.77
CA ILE A 3 2.70 -1.54 -29.72
C ILE A 3 3.79 -0.47 -29.62
N ASN A 4 3.69 0.62 -30.36
CA ASN A 4 4.65 1.73 -30.32
C ASN A 4 4.75 2.38 -28.93
N LYS A 5 3.68 2.35 -28.11
CA LYS A 5 3.73 2.85 -26.73
C LYS A 5 4.46 1.88 -25.80
N ILE A 6 4.39 0.58 -26.07
CA ILE A 6 5.11 -0.44 -25.30
C ILE A 6 6.61 -0.33 -25.59
N GLU A 7 7.01 -0.23 -26.86
CA GLU A 7 8.40 -0.04 -27.26
C GLU A 7 9.00 1.20 -26.62
N ASN A 8 8.34 2.36 -26.74
CA ASN A 8 8.78 3.58 -26.10
C ASN A 8 8.89 3.46 -24.55
N ALA A 9 7.96 2.72 -23.90
CA ALA A 9 8.01 2.51 -22.47
C ALA A 9 9.20 1.61 -22.06
N LEU A 10 9.51 0.59 -22.86
CA LEU A 10 10.67 -0.27 -22.66
C LEU A 10 11.97 0.51 -22.86
N ASP A 11 12.06 1.33 -23.91
CA ASP A 11 13.23 2.19 -24.18
C ASP A 11 13.49 3.16 -23.00
N VAL A 12 12.44 3.79 -22.48
CA VAL A 12 12.57 4.67 -21.30
C VAL A 12 12.99 3.88 -20.05
N ALA A 13 12.42 2.70 -19.82
CA ALA A 13 12.76 1.89 -18.66
C ALA A 13 14.20 1.37 -18.71
N SER A 14 14.69 1.00 -19.91
CA SER A 14 16.05 0.48 -20.12
C SER A 14 17.16 1.48 -19.81
N ILE A 15 16.84 2.79 -19.80
CA ILE A 15 17.79 3.84 -19.37
C ILE A 15 18.18 3.69 -17.90
N TYR A 16 17.29 3.11 -17.08
CA TYR A 16 17.45 3.01 -15.62
C TYR A 16 17.90 1.62 -15.16
N SER A 17 17.63 0.57 -15.92
CA SER A 17 17.97 -0.81 -15.53
C SER A 17 17.95 -1.75 -16.74
N ASP A 18 18.88 -2.72 -16.76
CA ASP A 18 18.88 -3.83 -17.72
C ASP A 18 17.74 -4.84 -17.44
N ASN A 19 17.22 -4.85 -16.21
CA ASN A 19 16.10 -5.69 -15.82
C ASN A 19 14.82 -4.86 -15.73
N ILE A 20 13.85 -5.18 -16.58
CA ILE A 20 12.56 -4.48 -16.66
C ILE A 20 11.46 -5.43 -16.22
N ILE A 21 10.61 -4.95 -15.31
CA ILE A 21 9.39 -5.68 -14.90
C ILE A 21 8.23 -5.22 -15.78
N VAL A 22 7.56 -6.18 -16.42
CA VAL A 22 6.35 -5.95 -17.20
C VAL A 22 5.20 -6.70 -16.54
N GLU A 23 4.21 -5.95 -16.05
CA GLU A 23 3.09 -6.51 -15.29
C GLU A 23 1.76 -6.26 -16.01
N LYS A 24 0.79 -7.15 -15.76
CA LYS A 24 -0.58 -6.93 -16.23
C LYS A 24 -1.18 -5.72 -15.51
N PHE A 25 -1.68 -4.75 -16.26
CA PHE A 25 -2.45 -3.65 -15.68
C PHE A 25 -3.78 -4.16 -15.10
N ILE A 26 -4.02 -3.90 -13.83
CA ILE A 26 -5.27 -4.23 -13.14
C ILE A 26 -6.03 -2.93 -12.87
N LYS A 27 -7.18 -2.78 -13.51
CA LYS A 27 -8.08 -1.65 -13.24
C LYS A 27 -8.84 -1.90 -11.95
N GLY A 28 -8.82 -0.95 -11.01
CA GLY A 28 -9.51 -1.13 -9.74
C GLY A 28 -9.23 -0.03 -8.72
N ARG A 29 -9.67 -0.30 -7.49
CA ARG A 29 -9.49 0.60 -6.33
C ARG A 29 -8.16 0.32 -5.67
N GLU A 30 -7.38 1.35 -5.41
CA GLU A 30 -6.12 1.23 -4.69
C GLU A 30 -6.34 1.19 -3.19
N LEU A 31 -5.82 0.15 -2.55
CA LEU A 31 -5.95 -0.12 -1.13
C LEU A 31 -4.58 -0.35 -0.52
N THR A 32 -4.42 0.06 0.73
CA THR A 32 -3.20 -0.25 1.49
C THR A 32 -3.53 -0.69 2.91
N VAL A 33 -2.76 -1.64 3.41
CA VAL A 33 -2.90 -2.20 4.76
C VAL A 33 -1.61 -2.01 5.52
N GLY A 34 -1.66 -1.24 6.59
CA GLY A 34 -0.55 -1.19 7.56
C GLY A 34 -0.53 -2.44 8.44
N ILE A 35 0.66 -2.96 8.67
CA ILE A 35 0.89 -4.01 9.67
C ILE A 35 1.69 -3.38 10.82
N LEU A 36 1.31 -3.68 12.05
CA LEU A 36 2.00 -3.25 13.26
C LEU A 36 1.92 -4.36 14.31
N ASP A 37 3.08 -4.90 14.72
CA ASP A 37 3.14 -5.94 15.77
C ASP A 37 2.23 -7.13 15.42
N ASP A 38 2.46 -7.71 14.25
CA ASP A 38 1.73 -8.87 13.69
C ASP A 38 0.21 -8.70 13.64
N LYS A 39 -0.25 -7.44 13.55
CA LYS A 39 -1.68 -7.09 13.43
C LYS A 39 -1.92 -6.18 12.26
N ALA A 40 -2.89 -6.55 11.42
CA ALA A 40 -3.37 -5.68 10.37
C ALA A 40 -4.17 -4.49 10.97
N LEU A 41 -3.79 -3.31 10.57
CA LEU A 41 -4.50 -2.06 10.87
C LEU A 41 -5.72 -1.88 9.95
N GLU A 42 -6.36 -0.71 9.99
CA GLU A 42 -7.46 -0.41 9.08
C GLU A 42 -6.96 -0.20 7.65
N ILE A 43 -7.75 -0.66 6.68
CA ILE A 43 -7.46 -0.49 5.27
C ILE A 43 -7.65 0.99 4.90
N VAL A 44 -6.70 1.55 4.20
CA VAL A 44 -6.82 2.89 3.61
C VAL A 44 -7.08 2.74 2.12
N GLU A 45 -8.12 3.36 1.61
CA GLU A 45 -8.33 3.53 0.18
C GLU A 45 -7.67 4.81 -0.29
N ILE A 46 -6.98 4.72 -1.42
CA ILE A 46 -6.27 5.81 -2.06
C ILE A 46 -7.05 6.17 -3.33
N ILE A 47 -7.50 7.41 -3.43
CA ILE A 47 -8.25 7.91 -4.59
C ILE A 47 -7.41 9.01 -5.25
N PRO A 48 -6.65 8.69 -6.30
CA PRO A 48 -5.87 9.69 -7.03
C PRO A 48 -6.79 10.60 -7.83
N LYS A 49 -6.60 11.92 -7.74
CA LYS A 49 -7.40 12.89 -8.50
C LYS A 49 -7.11 12.85 -10.00
N SER A 50 -5.92 12.42 -10.38
CA SER A 50 -5.50 12.25 -11.78
C SER A 50 -6.04 10.98 -12.43
N GLY A 51 -6.75 10.13 -11.68
CA GLY A 51 -7.21 8.81 -12.12
C GLY A 51 -6.13 7.72 -12.14
N PHE A 52 -4.86 8.05 -11.84
CA PHE A 52 -3.76 7.12 -11.76
C PHE A 52 -2.83 7.47 -10.59
N TYR A 53 -2.48 6.49 -9.76
CA TYR A 53 -1.61 6.70 -8.60
C TYR A 53 -0.14 6.56 -9.00
N ASP A 54 0.36 7.58 -9.68
CA ASP A 54 1.75 7.68 -10.09
C ASP A 54 2.65 8.30 -9.00
N TYR A 55 3.95 8.42 -9.31
CA TYR A 55 4.93 9.02 -8.42
C TYR A 55 4.51 10.44 -7.98
N LYS A 56 3.94 11.24 -8.89
CA LYS A 56 3.49 12.61 -8.61
C LYS A 56 2.33 12.60 -7.62
N SER A 57 1.34 11.73 -7.81
CA SER A 57 0.20 11.57 -6.92
C SER A 57 0.58 11.05 -5.53
N LYS A 58 1.66 10.25 -5.44
CA LYS A 58 2.20 9.74 -4.16
C LYS A 58 2.82 10.84 -3.29
N TYR A 59 3.47 11.83 -3.88
CA TYR A 59 4.30 12.79 -3.13
C TYR A 59 3.80 14.24 -3.19
N THR A 60 2.83 14.58 -4.05
CA THR A 60 2.26 15.93 -4.12
C THR A 60 1.05 16.05 -3.20
N LYS A 61 1.13 16.98 -2.25
CA LYS A 61 0.05 17.24 -1.29
C LYS A 61 -1.23 17.65 -2.03
N GLY A 62 -2.33 16.94 -1.76
CA GLY A 62 -3.64 17.26 -2.33
C GLY A 62 -3.97 16.56 -3.64
N GLU A 63 -3.05 15.80 -4.24
CA GLU A 63 -3.30 15.02 -5.48
C GLU A 63 -4.03 13.70 -5.24
N SER A 64 -4.16 13.27 -4.00
CA SER A 64 -4.90 12.07 -3.63
C SER A 64 -5.82 12.34 -2.43
N GLU A 65 -6.99 11.72 -2.43
CA GLU A 65 -7.87 11.60 -1.29
C GLU A 65 -7.68 10.24 -0.61
N TYR A 66 -7.88 10.19 0.70
CA TYR A 66 -7.69 8.97 1.48
C TYR A 66 -8.91 8.69 2.34
N ILE A 67 -9.49 7.50 2.19
CA ILE A 67 -10.62 7.05 3.01
C ILE A 67 -10.11 5.97 3.98
N CYS A 68 -10.21 6.22 5.28
CA CYS A 68 -9.81 5.29 6.33
C CYS A 68 -10.84 5.26 7.47
N PRO A 69 -11.47 4.12 7.78
CA PRO A 69 -11.39 2.84 7.07
C PRO A 69 -11.97 2.90 5.64
N ALA A 70 -11.39 2.11 4.72
CA ALA A 70 -11.94 1.96 3.38
C ALA A 70 -13.36 1.38 3.43
N LYS A 71 -14.24 1.86 2.55
CA LYS A 71 -15.63 1.38 2.45
C LYS A 71 -15.67 0.04 1.71
N LEU A 72 -15.57 -1.06 2.45
CA LEU A 72 -15.59 -2.44 1.97
C LEU A 72 -16.59 -3.25 2.80
N ASP A 73 -17.12 -4.34 2.23
CA ASP A 73 -17.85 -5.30 3.06
C ASP A 73 -16.91 -5.98 4.06
N LYS A 74 -17.52 -6.52 5.13
CA LYS A 74 -16.75 -7.09 6.26
C LYS A 74 -15.89 -8.29 5.85
N ASN A 75 -16.40 -9.16 4.98
CA ASN A 75 -15.70 -10.38 4.58
C ASN A 75 -14.51 -10.05 3.68
N LEU A 76 -14.71 -9.14 2.71
CA LEU A 76 -13.64 -8.67 1.84
C LEU A 76 -12.55 -7.94 2.64
N SER A 77 -12.94 -7.06 3.56
CA SER A 77 -12.01 -6.37 4.45
C SER A 77 -11.18 -7.36 5.30
N ALA A 78 -11.81 -8.37 5.88
CA ALA A 78 -11.13 -9.41 6.63
C ALA A 78 -10.13 -10.19 5.76
N LYS A 79 -10.55 -10.62 4.56
CA LYS A 79 -9.70 -11.33 3.58
C LYS A 79 -8.47 -10.52 3.19
N ILE A 80 -8.64 -9.22 2.90
CA ILE A 80 -7.52 -8.35 2.52
C ILE A 80 -6.54 -8.17 3.68
N LYS A 81 -7.04 -7.96 4.90
CA LYS A 81 -6.21 -7.85 6.12
C LYS A 81 -5.44 -9.14 6.40
N GLU A 82 -6.09 -10.29 6.28
CA GLU A 82 -5.46 -11.60 6.44
C GLU A 82 -4.36 -11.82 5.39
N ASN A 83 -4.65 -11.52 4.10
CA ASN A 83 -3.65 -11.62 3.04
C ASN A 83 -2.44 -10.71 3.31
N ALA A 84 -2.67 -9.46 3.74
CA ALA A 84 -1.60 -8.54 4.07
C ALA A 84 -0.70 -9.09 5.19
N LEU A 85 -1.28 -9.67 6.23
CA LEU A 85 -0.54 -10.28 7.34
C LEU A 85 0.25 -11.52 6.87
N ARG A 86 -0.37 -12.39 6.06
CA ARG A 86 0.30 -13.56 5.48
C ARG A 86 1.51 -13.15 4.62
N ILE A 87 1.37 -12.11 3.80
CA ILE A 87 2.45 -11.58 2.95
C ILE A 87 3.58 -11.01 3.82
N HIS A 88 3.25 -10.20 4.83
CA HIS A 88 4.20 -9.67 5.80
C HIS A 88 5.07 -10.77 6.41
N ASN A 89 4.43 -11.83 6.90
CA ASN A 89 5.11 -12.97 7.53
C ASN A 89 5.92 -13.79 6.51
N ALA A 90 5.37 -14.04 5.32
CA ALA A 90 6.05 -14.82 4.29
C ALA A 90 7.35 -14.17 3.78
N LEU A 91 7.40 -12.83 3.81
CA LEU A 91 8.60 -12.05 3.45
C LEU A 91 9.56 -11.83 4.65
N GLY A 92 9.25 -12.39 5.82
CA GLY A 92 10.05 -12.20 7.02
C GLY A 92 10.10 -10.76 7.52
N CYS A 93 9.10 -9.95 7.20
CA CYS A 93 8.99 -8.58 7.73
C CYS A 93 8.81 -8.62 9.24
N ARG A 94 9.38 -7.65 9.95
CA ARG A 94 9.30 -7.53 11.42
C ARG A 94 8.73 -6.18 11.82
N HIS A 95 8.04 -6.13 12.95
CA HIS A 95 7.57 -4.94 13.65
C HIS A 95 6.48 -4.18 12.91
N TYR A 96 6.70 -3.77 11.67
CA TYR A 96 5.74 -3.02 10.86
C TYR A 96 6.06 -3.11 9.36
N SER A 97 5.04 -2.98 8.56
CA SER A 97 5.12 -2.83 7.10
C SER A 97 3.85 -2.20 6.55
N ARG A 98 3.82 -1.99 5.26
CA ARG A 98 2.62 -1.58 4.53
C ARG A 98 2.51 -2.42 3.26
N VAL A 99 1.37 -3.06 3.07
CA VAL A 99 1.10 -3.90 1.90
C VAL A 99 0.08 -3.21 1.02
N ASP A 100 0.42 -3.01 -0.24
CA ASP A 100 -0.39 -2.28 -1.21
C ASP A 100 -1.10 -3.26 -2.15
N PHE A 101 -2.38 -2.98 -2.46
CA PHE A 101 -3.26 -3.83 -3.27
C PHE A 101 -4.04 -3.01 -4.30
N ILE A 102 -4.40 -3.66 -5.41
CA ILE A 102 -5.50 -3.23 -6.28
C ILE A 102 -6.69 -4.18 -6.07
N LEU A 103 -7.84 -3.64 -5.71
CA LEU A 103 -9.10 -4.37 -5.73
C LEU A 103 -9.68 -4.26 -7.14
N CYS A 104 -9.57 -5.34 -7.92
CA CYS A 104 -9.97 -5.37 -9.32
C CYS A 104 -11.48 -5.07 -9.47
N GLU A 105 -11.83 -4.12 -10.33
CA GLU A 105 -13.23 -3.78 -10.62
C GLU A 105 -14.02 -4.93 -11.25
N GLU A 106 -13.36 -5.71 -12.13
CA GLU A 106 -14.02 -6.76 -12.90
C GLU A 106 -14.31 -8.00 -12.05
N THR A 107 -13.34 -8.42 -11.22
CA THR A 107 -13.42 -9.70 -10.48
C THR A 107 -13.74 -9.54 -9.00
N GLY A 108 -13.62 -8.33 -8.44
CA GLY A 108 -13.70 -8.09 -7.01
C GLY A 108 -12.56 -8.71 -6.19
N ASN A 109 -11.53 -9.24 -6.85
CA ASN A 109 -10.39 -9.85 -6.17
C ASN A 109 -9.30 -8.82 -5.85
N PRO A 110 -8.67 -8.90 -4.66
CA PRO A 110 -7.50 -8.11 -4.33
C PRO A 110 -6.24 -8.72 -4.95
N TYR A 111 -5.50 -7.91 -5.68
CA TYR A 111 -4.17 -8.24 -6.21
C TYR A 111 -3.13 -7.45 -5.41
N MET A 112 -2.14 -8.16 -4.85
CA MET A 112 -1.02 -7.55 -4.15
C MET A 112 -0.07 -6.92 -5.18
N LEU A 113 0.37 -5.69 -4.90
CA LEU A 113 1.34 -4.96 -5.71
C LEU A 113 2.74 -5.02 -5.11
N GLU A 114 2.88 -4.49 -3.91
CA GLU A 114 4.17 -4.35 -3.24
C GLU A 114 4.04 -4.40 -1.71
N VAL A 115 5.18 -4.66 -1.06
CA VAL A 115 5.35 -4.50 0.38
C VAL A 115 6.39 -3.42 0.65
N ASN A 116 6.00 -2.43 1.42
CA ASN A 116 6.88 -1.39 1.91
C ASN A 116 7.36 -1.74 3.32
N THR A 117 8.61 -2.15 3.45
CA THR A 117 9.22 -2.52 4.74
C THR A 117 9.67 -1.30 5.54
N LEU A 118 9.80 -0.14 4.90
CA LEU A 118 10.07 1.15 5.54
C LEU A 118 9.07 2.20 5.04
N PRO A 119 7.76 2.04 5.38
CA PRO A 119 6.73 2.97 4.92
C PRO A 119 6.92 4.35 5.51
N GLY A 120 6.49 5.37 4.77
CA GLY A 120 6.57 6.77 5.20
C GLY A 120 6.00 6.99 6.61
N MET A 121 6.71 7.76 7.43
CA MET A 121 6.43 7.98 8.85
C MET A 121 6.25 9.48 9.16
N SER A 122 5.53 10.21 8.32
CA SER A 122 5.04 11.55 8.62
C SER A 122 3.60 11.49 9.15
N LYS A 123 3.11 12.58 9.75
CA LYS A 123 1.71 12.66 10.21
C LYS A 123 0.68 12.44 9.10
N THR A 124 1.05 12.68 7.86
CA THR A 124 0.20 12.52 6.67
C THR A 124 0.37 11.17 5.97
N SER A 125 1.36 10.36 6.36
CA SER A 125 1.65 9.06 5.77
C SER A 125 0.56 8.03 6.07
N LEU A 126 0.44 7.02 5.20
CA LEU A 126 -0.67 6.06 5.22
C LEU A 126 -0.64 5.14 6.44
N LEU A 127 0.54 4.67 6.87
CA LEU A 127 0.65 3.86 8.09
C LEU A 127 0.18 4.61 9.34
N PRO A 128 0.62 5.85 9.62
CA PRO A 128 0.07 6.67 10.71
C PRO A 128 -1.44 6.95 10.60
N LYS A 129 -1.97 7.15 9.36
CA LYS A 129 -3.43 7.31 9.15
C LYS A 129 -4.19 6.04 9.56
N SER A 130 -3.72 4.89 9.09
CA SER A 130 -4.29 3.58 9.42
C SER A 130 -4.24 3.30 10.93
N ALA A 131 -3.14 3.63 11.59
CA ALA A 131 -2.99 3.52 13.04
C ALA A 131 -3.94 4.46 13.80
N ALA A 132 -4.07 5.71 13.35
CA ALA A 132 -4.96 6.70 13.96
C ALA A 132 -6.43 6.26 13.94
N SER A 133 -6.90 5.61 12.88
CA SER A 133 -8.26 5.07 12.81
C SER A 133 -8.54 3.92 13.79
N LYS A 134 -7.47 3.31 14.32
CA LYS A 134 -7.50 2.36 15.45
C LYS A 134 -7.27 3.02 16.81
N GLY A 135 -7.28 4.35 16.90
CA GLY A 135 -7.03 5.07 18.14
C GLY A 135 -5.54 5.15 18.53
N ILE A 136 -4.61 4.73 17.69
CA ILE A 136 -3.17 4.80 17.94
C ILE A 136 -2.65 6.13 17.36
N ASN A 137 -2.44 7.12 18.20
CA ASN A 137 -1.88 8.40 17.76
C ASN A 137 -0.41 8.26 17.33
N PHE A 138 0.10 9.26 16.61
CA PHE A 138 1.45 9.23 16.02
C PHE A 138 2.56 8.98 17.06
N LYS A 139 2.49 9.62 18.22
CA LYS A 139 3.48 9.43 19.30
C LYS A 139 3.48 7.99 19.83
N SER A 140 2.28 7.42 20.03
CA SER A 140 2.11 6.03 20.49
C SER A 140 2.58 5.02 19.43
N LEU A 141 2.32 5.30 18.15
CA LEU A 141 2.82 4.48 17.04
C LEU A 141 4.35 4.41 17.05
N VAL A 142 5.01 5.57 17.06
CA VAL A 142 6.49 5.65 17.09
C VAL A 142 7.07 4.96 18.30
N LYS A 143 6.52 5.21 19.50
CA LYS A 143 6.96 4.53 20.73
C LYS A 143 6.81 3.01 20.63
N LYS A 144 5.72 2.51 20.04
CA LYS A 144 5.50 1.08 19.87
C LYS A 144 6.51 0.46 18.92
N ILE A 145 6.80 1.12 17.80
CA ILE A 145 7.81 0.64 16.83
C ILE A 145 9.19 0.58 17.49
N ILE A 146 9.60 1.64 18.22
CA ILE A 146 10.88 1.66 18.94
C ILE A 146 10.94 0.50 19.95
N LYS A 147 9.88 0.31 20.75
CA LYS A 147 9.84 -0.78 21.72
C LYS A 147 10.01 -2.14 21.05
N LEU A 148 9.26 -2.42 19.98
CA LEU A 148 9.38 -3.67 19.21
C LEU A 148 10.80 -3.90 18.66
N ALA A 149 11.51 -2.83 18.29
CA ALA A 149 12.88 -2.94 17.77
C ALA A 149 13.93 -3.17 18.87
N ILE A 150 13.64 -2.81 20.13
CA ILE A 150 14.55 -3.01 21.27
C ILE A 150 14.32 -4.38 21.91
N ASP A 151 13.08 -4.85 21.95
CA ASP A 151 12.69 -6.08 22.64
C ASP A 151 13.01 -7.37 21.82
N ASN A 152 13.59 -7.21 20.60
CA ASN A 152 13.98 -8.33 19.69
C ASN A 152 15.48 -8.44 19.48
#